data_7556cbbd0f704a4b8d037f62ce13c4bb
#
_entry.id   7556cbbd0f704a4b8d037f62ce13c4bb
#
_cell.length_a   1.000
_cell.length_b   1.000
_cell.length_c   1.000
_cell.angle_alpha   90.00
_cell.angle_beta   90.00
_cell.angle_gamma   90.00
#
_symmetry.space_group_name_H-M   'P 1'
#
loop_
_entity.id
_entity.type
_entity.pdbx_description
1 polymer ?
#
loop_
_entity_poly.entity_id
_entity_poly.type
_entity_poly.pdbx_seq_one_letter_code
_entity_poly.pdbx_strand_id
1 'polypeptide(L)'
;MPAGVSSLSPDSTMCERIEHDLIGELALPADCPWGIHTERARRNFALGGGPVPERLIRAYALVKKACCLANAELGHLPQDVAAALAAACDDIAAGRQAEAFPLDALQGGAGTSTNMNLNEVLANLALDRLGRPRGAWQVVHPLDHVNLHQSTNDTYPTALKVAAILALRDASAAFQALQGALQRREQAFAAIAAIGRTEGMPAVPMTLGQMFGAWAEAAARDLWRTFKCEERLRVVNLGGTAVGNGLAAPRD
;
A
#
# COMPACT_ATOMS: atom_id res chain seq x y z
N MET A 1 -36.40 44.71 6.84
CA MET A 1 -36.58 43.40 7.51
C MET A 1 -35.32 42.58 7.26
N PRO A 2 -34.38 42.42 8.20
CA PRO A 2 -33.22 41.57 7.98
C PRO A 2 -33.57 40.12 8.32
N ALA A 3 -33.22 39.22 7.40
CA ALA A 3 -33.39 37.78 7.52
C ALA A 3 -32.48 37.20 8.62
N GLY A 4 -33.07 36.32 9.41
CA GLY A 4 -32.45 35.72 10.58
C GLY A 4 -31.23 34.85 10.24
N VAL A 5 -30.15 35.11 10.93
CA VAL A 5 -29.00 34.24 11.02
C VAL A 5 -29.41 33.04 11.88
N SER A 6 -29.51 31.85 11.24
CA SER A 6 -29.70 30.58 11.92
C SER A 6 -28.45 30.30 12.72
N SER A 7 -28.57 30.31 14.04
CA SER A 7 -27.53 29.84 14.98
C SER A 7 -27.29 28.34 14.78
N LEU A 8 -26.13 27.98 14.25
CA LEU A 8 -25.60 26.62 14.33
C LEU A 8 -25.37 26.30 15.81
N SER A 9 -26.07 25.32 16.32
CA SER A 9 -25.93 24.80 17.68
C SER A 9 -24.54 24.20 17.84
N PRO A 10 -23.74 24.62 18.85
CA PRO A 10 -22.52 23.93 19.22
C PRO A 10 -22.88 22.91 20.31
N ASP A 11 -23.26 21.70 19.93
CA ASP A 11 -23.30 20.59 20.91
C ASP A 11 -23.34 19.23 20.19
N SER A 12 -22.19 18.79 19.70
CA SER A 12 -21.82 17.39 19.76
C SER A 12 -20.52 17.33 20.54
N THR A 13 -20.61 17.06 21.84
CA THR A 13 -19.47 16.63 22.66
C THR A 13 -18.96 15.33 22.04
N MET A 14 -18.01 15.48 21.09
CA MET A 14 -17.33 14.31 20.54
C MET A 14 -16.60 13.65 21.70
N CYS A 15 -16.96 12.42 22.01
CA CYS A 15 -16.27 11.63 23.01
C CYS A 15 -14.80 11.50 22.57
N GLU A 16 -13.87 11.90 23.43
CA GLU A 16 -12.44 11.84 23.18
C GLU A 16 -11.83 10.68 23.96
N ARG A 17 -10.75 10.11 23.42
CA ARG A 17 -9.84 9.25 24.15
C ARG A 17 -8.48 9.93 24.26
N ILE A 18 -7.83 9.77 25.41
CA ILE A 18 -6.48 10.28 25.63
C ILE A 18 -5.51 9.14 25.38
N GLU A 19 -4.57 9.36 24.49
CA GLU A 19 -3.43 8.47 24.26
C GLU A 19 -2.15 9.15 24.71
N HIS A 20 -1.14 8.36 25.10
CA HIS A 20 0.15 8.88 25.54
C HIS A 20 1.30 8.11 24.90
N ASP A 21 2.41 8.79 24.71
CA ASP A 21 3.69 8.24 24.27
C ASP A 21 4.84 8.91 25.07
N LEU A 22 6.09 8.67 24.65
CA LEU A 22 7.27 9.27 25.30
C LEU A 22 7.34 10.81 25.18
N ILE A 23 6.56 11.40 24.27
CA ILE A 23 6.54 12.87 24.06
C ILE A 23 5.45 13.53 24.92
N GLY A 24 4.43 12.77 25.33
CA GLY A 24 3.33 13.26 26.16
C GLY A 24 1.96 12.78 25.71
N GLU A 25 0.92 13.41 26.20
CA GLU A 25 -0.47 13.05 25.92
C GLU A 25 -1.03 13.77 24.69
N LEU A 26 -2.02 13.14 24.07
CA LEU A 26 -2.79 13.70 22.97
C LEU A 26 -4.23 13.20 23.01
N ALA A 27 -5.18 14.13 22.91
CA ALA A 27 -6.59 13.81 22.76
C ALA A 27 -6.89 13.48 21.29
N LEU A 28 -7.63 12.40 21.07
CA LEU A 28 -8.13 11.94 19.78
C LEU A 28 -9.64 11.71 19.89
N PRO A 29 -10.43 11.89 18.81
CA PRO A 29 -11.81 11.41 18.79
C PRO A 29 -11.87 9.92 19.16
N ALA A 30 -12.84 9.52 19.97
CA ALA A 30 -12.93 8.14 20.46
C ALA A 30 -13.09 7.12 19.31
N ASP A 31 -13.73 7.52 18.22
CA ASP A 31 -13.94 6.73 17.00
C ASP A 31 -12.80 6.84 15.97
N CYS A 32 -11.78 7.66 16.23
CA CYS A 32 -10.64 7.83 15.32
C CYS A 32 -9.99 6.48 14.99
N PRO A 33 -9.82 6.13 13.70
CA PRO A 33 -9.31 4.81 13.33
C PRO A 33 -7.81 4.62 13.61
N TRP A 34 -7.05 5.70 13.72
CA TRP A 34 -5.60 5.67 14.04
C TRP A 34 -5.32 6.08 15.49
N GLY A 35 -4.06 6.02 15.89
CA GLY A 35 -3.59 6.39 17.23
C GLY A 35 -2.67 7.61 17.24
N ILE A 36 -1.98 7.78 18.37
CA ILE A 36 -1.15 8.96 18.66
C ILE A 36 0.02 9.14 17.69
N HIS A 37 0.68 8.06 17.24
CA HIS A 37 1.81 8.13 16.32
C HIS A 37 1.38 8.69 14.96
N THR A 38 0.27 8.22 14.44
CA THR A 38 -0.29 8.71 13.17
C THR A 38 -0.69 10.17 13.30
N GLU A 39 -1.36 10.57 14.37
CA GLU A 39 -1.77 11.96 14.55
C GLU A 39 -0.58 12.91 14.64
N ARG A 40 0.49 12.52 15.36
CA ARG A 40 1.73 13.29 15.38
C ARG A 40 2.39 13.38 14.00
N ALA A 41 2.46 12.26 13.27
CA ALA A 41 3.01 12.24 11.94
C ALA A 41 2.22 13.12 10.97
N ARG A 42 0.87 13.09 11.03
CA ARG A 42 -0.03 13.92 10.23
C ARG A 42 0.21 15.42 10.45
N ARG A 43 0.46 15.83 11.70
CA ARG A 43 0.77 17.22 12.04
C ARG A 43 2.18 17.62 11.60
N ASN A 44 3.14 16.70 11.69
CA ASN A 44 4.55 16.97 11.41
C ASN A 44 4.90 16.98 9.92
N PHE A 45 4.23 16.15 9.10
CA PHE A 45 4.53 15.95 7.68
C PHE A 45 3.39 16.42 6.77
N ALA A 46 2.90 17.64 6.96
CA ALA A 46 1.90 18.25 6.09
C ALA A 46 2.58 18.92 4.87
N LEU A 47 3.21 18.12 3.99
CA LEU A 47 4.05 18.62 2.90
C LEU A 47 3.32 18.76 1.56
N GLY A 48 2.10 18.23 1.43
CA GLY A 48 1.29 18.35 0.22
C GLY A 48 1.72 17.43 -0.92
N GLY A 49 2.42 16.33 -0.62
CA GLY A 49 2.80 15.29 -1.58
C GLY A 49 1.66 14.35 -1.99
N GLY A 50 0.51 14.52 -1.37
CA GLY A 50 -0.64 13.63 -1.55
C GLY A 50 -0.57 12.38 -0.66
N PRO A 51 -1.63 11.57 -0.61
CA PRO A 51 -1.72 10.41 0.27
C PRO A 51 -0.75 9.29 -0.17
N VAL A 52 -0.38 8.45 0.79
CA VAL A 52 0.32 7.19 0.48
C VAL A 52 -0.52 6.36 -0.50
N PRO A 53 0.05 5.83 -1.60
CA PRO A 53 -0.71 5.09 -2.59
C PRO A 53 -1.49 3.92 -1.98
N GLU A 54 -2.79 3.84 -2.26
CA GLU A 54 -3.69 2.80 -1.74
C GLU A 54 -3.16 1.38 -2.04
N ARG A 55 -2.60 1.15 -3.23
CA ARG A 55 -2.00 -0.14 -3.59
C ARG A 55 -0.88 -0.56 -2.62
N LEU A 56 -0.10 0.38 -2.11
CA LEU A 56 0.94 0.10 -1.12
C LEU A 56 0.32 -0.27 0.22
N ILE A 57 -0.69 0.47 0.69
CA ILE A 57 -1.40 0.17 1.94
C ILE A 57 -2.02 -1.24 1.89
N ARG A 58 -2.72 -1.57 0.79
CA ARG A 58 -3.34 -2.90 0.58
C ARG A 58 -2.30 -4.02 0.57
N ALA A 59 -1.18 -3.82 -0.12
CA ALA A 59 -0.08 -4.79 -0.14
C ALA A 59 0.59 -4.92 1.24
N TYR A 60 0.70 -3.82 1.98
CA TYR A 60 1.26 -3.83 3.32
C TYR A 60 0.37 -4.61 4.30
N ALA A 61 -0.94 -4.49 4.18
CA ALA A 61 -1.87 -5.31 4.96
C ALA A 61 -1.68 -6.81 4.70
N LEU A 62 -1.39 -7.23 3.46
CA LEU A 62 -1.07 -8.63 3.14
C LEU A 62 0.22 -9.09 3.83
N VAL A 63 1.25 -8.25 3.87
CA VAL A 63 2.50 -8.54 4.60
C VAL A 63 2.22 -8.67 6.10
N LYS A 64 1.47 -7.73 6.69
CA LYS A 64 1.08 -7.80 8.10
C LYS A 64 0.26 -9.05 8.42
N LYS A 65 -0.64 -9.45 7.53
CA LYS A 65 -1.39 -10.70 7.68
C LYS A 65 -0.47 -11.92 7.71
N ALA A 66 0.50 -11.99 6.80
CA ALA A 66 1.46 -13.10 6.77
C ALA A 66 2.28 -13.18 8.07
N CYS A 67 2.79 -12.04 8.57
CA CYS A 67 3.50 -11.98 9.83
C CYS A 67 2.60 -12.38 11.02
N CYS A 68 1.36 -11.91 11.04
CA CYS A 68 0.39 -12.25 12.08
C CYS A 68 0.11 -13.75 12.13
N LEU A 69 -0.13 -14.39 10.97
CA LEU A 69 -0.41 -15.82 10.88
C LEU A 69 0.81 -16.65 11.30
N ALA A 70 2.02 -16.28 10.89
CA ALA A 70 3.25 -16.94 11.31
C ALA A 70 3.46 -16.85 12.84
N ASN A 71 3.30 -15.67 13.43
CA ASN A 71 3.38 -15.49 14.88
C ASN A 71 2.31 -16.28 15.65
N ALA A 72 1.11 -16.41 15.09
CA ALA A 72 0.05 -17.23 15.69
C ALA A 72 0.36 -18.73 15.62
N GLU A 73 0.87 -19.22 14.48
CA GLU A 73 1.27 -20.61 14.29
C GLU A 73 2.42 -21.02 15.23
N LEU A 74 3.37 -20.12 15.46
CA LEU A 74 4.48 -20.30 16.39
C LEU A 74 4.12 -20.09 17.87
N GLY A 75 2.86 -19.70 18.16
CA GLY A 75 2.38 -19.50 19.53
C GLY A 75 2.81 -18.17 20.17
N HIS A 76 3.31 -17.22 19.39
CA HIS A 76 3.70 -15.89 19.87
C HIS A 76 2.54 -14.90 19.98
N LEU A 77 1.39 -15.18 19.34
CA LEU A 77 0.16 -14.38 19.43
C LEU A 77 -1.01 -15.23 19.94
N PRO A 78 -1.86 -14.68 20.85
CA PRO A 78 -3.12 -15.32 21.21
C PRO A 78 -4.00 -15.53 19.97
N GLN A 79 -4.68 -16.69 19.90
CA GLN A 79 -5.45 -17.07 18.69
C GLN A 79 -6.62 -16.14 18.38
N ASP A 80 -7.29 -15.62 19.38
CA ASP A 80 -8.39 -14.66 19.22
C ASP A 80 -7.91 -13.31 18.70
N VAL A 81 -6.77 -12.81 19.21
CA VAL A 81 -6.11 -11.60 18.73
C VAL A 81 -5.63 -11.79 17.28
N ALA A 82 -5.00 -12.92 16.97
CA ALA A 82 -4.53 -13.24 15.62
C ALA A 82 -5.68 -13.32 14.61
N ALA A 83 -6.79 -13.96 14.97
CA ALA A 83 -7.99 -14.04 14.12
C ALA A 83 -8.59 -12.64 13.84
N ALA A 84 -8.69 -11.79 14.87
CA ALA A 84 -9.18 -10.43 14.73
C ALA A 84 -8.25 -9.56 13.85
N LEU A 85 -6.94 -9.67 14.03
CA LEU A 85 -5.93 -8.98 13.23
C LEU A 85 -5.93 -9.45 11.77
N ALA A 86 -5.99 -10.76 11.52
CA ALA A 86 -6.04 -11.30 10.17
C ALA A 86 -7.27 -10.81 9.40
N ALA A 87 -8.43 -10.78 10.06
CA ALA A 87 -9.66 -10.24 9.47
C ALA A 87 -9.59 -8.72 9.23
N ALA A 88 -8.92 -7.96 10.12
CA ALA A 88 -8.64 -6.54 9.89
C ALA A 88 -7.72 -6.31 8.68
N CYS A 89 -6.69 -7.14 8.52
CA CYS A 89 -5.82 -7.12 7.34
C CYS A 89 -6.61 -7.39 6.05
N ASP A 90 -7.56 -8.32 6.06
CA ASP A 90 -8.41 -8.61 4.90
C ASP A 90 -9.28 -7.42 4.51
N ASP A 91 -9.79 -6.65 5.48
CA ASP A 91 -10.55 -5.43 5.20
C ASP A 91 -9.70 -4.40 4.47
N ILE A 92 -8.50 -4.13 4.97
CA ILE A 92 -7.58 -3.17 4.35
C ILE A 92 -7.13 -3.66 2.96
N ALA A 93 -6.79 -4.95 2.82
CA ALA A 93 -6.38 -5.53 1.54
C ALA A 93 -7.50 -5.48 0.50
N ALA A 94 -8.76 -5.54 0.92
CA ALA A 94 -9.93 -5.36 0.07
C ALA A 94 -10.21 -3.89 -0.29
N GLY A 95 -9.45 -2.93 0.24
CA GLY A 95 -9.64 -1.48 -0.01
C GLY A 95 -10.68 -0.82 0.89
N ARG A 96 -11.09 -1.48 1.97
CA ARG A 96 -11.95 -0.88 2.99
C ARG A 96 -11.13 0.03 3.90
N GLN A 97 -11.74 1.04 4.51
CA GLN A 97 -11.11 1.98 5.46
C GLN A 97 -10.04 2.89 4.81
N ALA A 98 -10.21 3.28 3.55
CA ALA A 98 -9.24 4.14 2.86
C ALA A 98 -8.99 5.48 3.59
N GLU A 99 -10.01 6.01 4.25
CA GLU A 99 -9.97 7.25 5.05
C GLU A 99 -9.11 7.13 6.32
N ALA A 100 -8.76 5.91 6.75
CA ALA A 100 -7.93 5.67 7.92
C ALA A 100 -6.42 5.91 7.67
N PHE A 101 -6.04 6.27 6.43
CA PHE A 101 -4.65 6.48 6.01
C PHE A 101 -4.40 7.92 5.56
N PRO A 102 -4.41 8.90 6.48
CA PRO A 102 -4.37 10.33 6.15
C PRO A 102 -2.95 10.87 5.91
N LEU A 103 -1.92 10.03 5.99
CA LEU A 103 -0.53 10.49 5.96
C LEU A 103 -0.09 10.92 4.56
N ASP A 104 0.71 11.96 4.51
CA ASP A 104 1.41 12.40 3.30
C ASP A 104 2.42 11.31 2.86
N ALA A 105 2.53 11.10 1.54
CA ALA A 105 3.52 10.20 0.96
C ALA A 105 4.96 10.70 1.17
N LEU A 106 5.13 12.02 1.28
CA LEU A 106 6.39 12.66 1.64
C LEU A 106 6.47 12.75 3.16
N GLN A 107 7.24 11.86 3.76
CA GLN A 107 7.40 11.75 5.22
C GLN A 107 8.85 11.43 5.57
N GLY A 108 9.25 11.68 6.82
CA GLY A 108 10.60 11.36 7.30
C GLY A 108 10.82 9.86 7.47
N GLY A 109 12.08 9.42 7.40
CA GLY A 109 12.50 8.03 7.54
C GLY A 109 12.15 7.16 6.32
N ALA A 110 12.20 5.85 6.51
CA ALA A 110 12.01 4.85 5.45
C ALA A 110 10.60 4.21 5.52
N GLY A 111 9.55 5.02 5.67
CA GLY A 111 8.16 4.56 5.74
C GLY A 111 7.67 4.24 7.16
N THR A 112 8.38 4.71 8.20
CA THR A 112 8.02 4.43 9.61
C THR A 112 6.63 4.95 9.96
N SER A 113 6.28 6.17 9.55
CA SER A 113 4.96 6.73 9.81
C SER A 113 3.84 5.92 9.15
N THR A 114 4.04 5.46 7.92
CA THR A 114 3.08 4.57 7.22
C THR A 114 2.95 3.22 7.95
N ASN A 115 4.06 2.62 8.38
CA ASN A 115 4.04 1.38 9.15
C ASN A 115 3.24 1.54 10.45
N MET A 116 3.51 2.62 11.20
CA MET A 116 2.79 2.89 12.45
C MET A 116 1.32 3.19 12.23
N ASN A 117 0.97 3.94 11.19
CA ASN A 117 -0.43 4.19 10.82
C ASN A 117 -1.17 2.85 10.58
N LEU A 118 -0.58 1.97 9.77
CA LEU A 118 -1.18 0.67 9.52
C LEU A 118 -1.29 -0.18 10.80
N ASN A 119 -0.25 -0.17 11.66
CA ASN A 119 -0.27 -0.88 12.93
C ASN A 119 -1.40 -0.40 13.85
N GLU A 120 -1.56 0.92 14.00
CA GLU A 120 -2.60 1.52 14.85
C GLU A 120 -4.01 1.24 14.30
N VAL A 121 -4.20 1.36 12.99
CA VAL A 121 -5.48 1.07 12.34
C VAL A 121 -5.84 -0.41 12.50
N LEU A 122 -4.91 -1.33 12.24
CA LEU A 122 -5.14 -2.76 12.40
C LEU A 122 -5.45 -3.14 13.83
N ALA A 123 -4.74 -2.55 14.82
CA ALA A 123 -5.00 -2.77 16.23
C ALA A 123 -6.41 -2.30 16.62
N ASN A 124 -6.83 -1.10 16.20
CA ASN A 124 -8.17 -0.58 16.47
C ASN A 124 -9.27 -1.42 15.80
N LEU A 125 -9.08 -1.84 14.54
CA LEU A 125 -10.03 -2.73 13.87
C LEU A 125 -10.13 -4.11 14.53
N ALA A 126 -9.03 -4.61 15.08
CA ALA A 126 -9.05 -5.85 15.86
C ALA A 126 -9.78 -5.67 17.20
N LEU A 127 -9.55 -4.53 17.88
CA LEU A 127 -10.27 -4.16 19.11
C LEU A 127 -11.79 -4.07 18.87
N ASP A 128 -12.22 -3.41 17.79
CA ASP A 128 -13.63 -3.36 17.39
C ASP A 128 -14.24 -4.77 17.27
N ARG A 129 -13.52 -5.72 16.65
CA ARG A 129 -13.96 -7.11 16.50
C ARG A 129 -14.03 -7.89 17.80
N LEU A 130 -13.16 -7.55 18.74
CA LEU A 130 -13.13 -8.15 20.08
C LEU A 130 -14.10 -7.47 21.05
N GLY A 131 -14.91 -6.50 20.58
CA GLY A 131 -15.85 -5.76 21.42
C GLY A 131 -15.15 -4.87 22.46
N ARG A 132 -13.98 -4.36 22.15
CA ARG A 132 -13.17 -3.48 23.00
C ARG A 132 -13.15 -2.06 22.44
N PRO A 133 -13.03 -1.05 23.28
CA PRO A 133 -12.89 0.33 22.82
C PRO A 133 -11.55 0.52 22.07
N ARG A 134 -11.56 1.37 21.05
CA ARG A 134 -10.34 1.78 20.33
C ARG A 134 -9.36 2.42 21.32
N GLY A 135 -8.08 2.18 21.13
CA GLY A 135 -7.03 2.63 22.04
C GLY A 135 -6.83 1.74 23.27
N ALA A 136 -7.56 0.61 23.40
CA ALA A 136 -7.33 -0.36 24.47
C ALA A 136 -6.04 -1.19 24.21
N TRP A 137 -4.90 -0.51 24.18
CA TRP A 137 -3.60 -1.07 23.79
C TRP A 137 -3.13 -2.21 24.69
N GLN A 138 -3.67 -2.34 25.90
CA GLN A 138 -3.42 -3.50 26.77
C GLN A 138 -4.04 -4.81 26.25
N VAL A 139 -4.97 -4.74 25.29
CA VAL A 139 -5.60 -5.91 24.66
C VAL A 139 -4.99 -6.22 23.30
N VAL A 140 -4.89 -5.20 22.40
CA VAL A 140 -4.20 -5.30 21.13
C VAL A 140 -3.30 -4.09 20.95
N HIS A 141 -1.99 -4.29 21.04
CA HIS A 141 -0.99 -3.21 20.96
C HIS A 141 -0.42 -3.10 19.54
N PRO A 142 -0.27 -1.87 18.98
CA PRO A 142 0.28 -1.67 17.65
C PRO A 142 1.69 -2.22 17.45
N LEU A 143 2.56 -2.17 18.49
CA LEU A 143 3.92 -2.67 18.41
C LEU A 143 4.03 -4.12 18.87
N ASP A 144 3.47 -4.46 20.05
CA ASP A 144 3.71 -5.76 20.70
C ASP A 144 2.91 -6.90 20.08
N HIS A 145 1.82 -6.58 19.31
CA HIS A 145 1.02 -7.57 18.61
C HIS A 145 1.10 -7.40 17.09
N VAL A 146 0.76 -6.23 16.55
CA VAL A 146 0.70 -6.03 15.08
C VAL A 146 2.08 -6.00 14.46
N ASN A 147 3.06 -5.40 15.13
CA ASN A 147 4.46 -5.29 14.66
C ASN A 147 5.39 -6.33 15.30
N LEU A 148 4.85 -7.33 15.96
CA LEU A 148 5.63 -8.35 16.68
C LEU A 148 6.67 -8.99 15.77
N HIS A 149 7.94 -9.02 16.22
CA HIS A 149 9.12 -9.56 15.52
C HIS A 149 9.44 -8.89 14.16
N GLN A 150 8.95 -7.69 13.94
CA GLN A 150 9.11 -6.95 12.69
C GLN A 150 9.88 -5.63 12.90
N SER A 151 10.42 -5.12 11.81
CA SER A 151 10.88 -3.73 11.68
C SER A 151 10.23 -3.08 10.46
N THR A 152 10.09 -1.76 10.46
CA THR A 152 9.75 -1.03 9.23
C THR A 152 10.77 -1.33 8.14
N ASN A 153 12.05 -1.51 8.50
CA ASN A 153 13.14 -1.74 7.55
C ASN A 153 13.02 -3.06 6.77
N ASP A 154 12.29 -4.04 7.26
CA ASP A 154 12.02 -5.28 6.52
C ASP A 154 10.61 -5.35 5.95
N THR A 155 9.59 -4.90 6.67
CA THR A 155 8.19 -5.00 6.22
C THR A 155 7.81 -3.98 5.16
N TYR A 156 8.27 -2.72 5.26
CA TYR A 156 7.93 -1.67 4.29
C TYR A 156 8.49 -1.96 2.89
N PRO A 157 9.80 -2.27 2.70
CA PRO A 157 10.31 -2.63 1.39
C PRO A 157 9.70 -3.92 0.85
N THR A 158 9.33 -4.88 1.71
CA THR A 158 8.58 -6.08 1.31
C THR A 158 7.20 -5.70 0.76
N ALA A 159 6.46 -4.85 1.46
CA ALA A 159 5.16 -4.35 1.01
C ALA A 159 5.26 -3.59 -0.32
N LEU A 160 6.30 -2.76 -0.49
CA LEU A 160 6.55 -2.04 -1.74
C LEU A 160 6.79 -3.01 -2.91
N LYS A 161 7.56 -4.08 -2.70
CA LYS A 161 7.80 -5.11 -3.70
C LYS A 161 6.52 -5.89 -4.05
N VAL A 162 5.70 -6.25 -3.05
CA VAL A 162 4.39 -6.89 -3.29
C VAL A 162 3.48 -5.96 -4.11
N ALA A 163 3.38 -4.68 -3.74
CA ALA A 163 2.59 -3.70 -4.48
C ALA A 163 3.08 -3.55 -5.94
N ALA A 164 4.40 -3.50 -6.14
CA ALA A 164 5.01 -3.42 -7.46
C ALA A 164 4.73 -4.66 -8.30
N ILE A 165 4.81 -5.86 -7.73
CA ILE A 165 4.49 -7.12 -8.43
C ILE A 165 3.03 -7.12 -8.90
N LEU A 166 2.08 -6.73 -8.04
CA LEU A 166 0.68 -6.67 -8.41
C LEU A 166 0.45 -5.64 -9.54
N ALA A 167 1.10 -4.47 -9.48
CA ALA A 167 1.02 -3.46 -10.52
C ALA A 167 1.67 -3.92 -11.85
N LEU A 168 2.78 -4.66 -11.79
CA LEU A 168 3.43 -5.25 -12.98
C LEU A 168 2.53 -6.27 -13.67
N ARG A 169 1.75 -7.04 -12.94
CA ARG A 169 0.80 -8.00 -13.52
C ARG A 169 -0.31 -7.29 -14.32
N ASP A 170 -0.84 -6.18 -13.77
CA ASP A 170 -1.81 -5.35 -14.49
C ASP A 170 -1.16 -4.73 -15.74
N ALA A 171 0.06 -4.22 -15.63
CA ALA A 171 0.80 -3.68 -16.77
C ALA A 171 1.10 -4.73 -17.83
N SER A 172 1.46 -5.96 -17.44
CA SER A 172 1.69 -7.07 -18.35
C SER A 172 0.44 -7.41 -19.17
N ALA A 173 -0.72 -7.44 -18.52
CA ALA A 173 -2.00 -7.65 -19.22
C ALA A 173 -2.30 -6.52 -20.23
N ALA A 174 -2.01 -5.27 -19.88
CA ALA A 174 -2.17 -4.13 -20.77
C ALA A 174 -1.20 -4.18 -21.96
N PHE A 175 0.07 -4.54 -21.76
CA PHE A 175 1.03 -4.74 -22.85
C PHE A 175 0.61 -5.87 -23.79
N GLN A 176 0.11 -6.98 -23.27
CA GLN A 176 -0.41 -8.08 -24.09
C GLN A 176 -1.59 -7.64 -24.94
N ALA A 177 -2.53 -6.88 -24.38
CA ALA A 177 -3.67 -6.34 -25.12
C ALA A 177 -3.23 -5.36 -26.22
N LEU A 178 -2.27 -4.47 -25.92
CA LEU A 178 -1.69 -3.53 -26.88
C LEU A 178 -0.98 -4.27 -28.01
N GLN A 179 -0.13 -5.25 -27.71
CA GLN A 179 0.56 -6.07 -28.71
C GLN A 179 -0.44 -6.73 -29.66
N GLY A 180 -1.49 -7.37 -29.12
CA GLY A 180 -2.51 -8.01 -29.95
C GLY A 180 -3.28 -7.02 -30.85
N ALA A 181 -3.55 -5.81 -30.35
CA ALA A 181 -4.17 -4.75 -31.15
C ALA A 181 -3.27 -4.29 -32.31
N LEU A 182 -1.98 -4.11 -32.05
CA LEU A 182 -0.98 -3.74 -33.05
C LEU A 182 -0.82 -4.83 -34.12
N GLN A 183 -0.77 -6.11 -33.73
CA GLN A 183 -0.69 -7.25 -34.66
C GLN A 183 -1.93 -7.35 -35.58
N ARG A 184 -3.12 -7.09 -35.05
CA ARG A 184 -4.32 -7.02 -35.92
C ARG A 184 -4.23 -5.88 -36.94
N ARG A 185 -3.65 -4.75 -36.60
CA ARG A 185 -3.42 -3.64 -37.54
C ARG A 185 -2.30 -3.93 -38.50
N GLU A 186 -1.23 -4.58 -38.07
CA GLU A 186 -0.18 -5.10 -38.97
C GLU A 186 -0.77 -5.93 -40.10
N GLN A 187 -1.62 -6.92 -39.81
CA GLN A 187 -2.27 -7.77 -40.76
C GLN A 187 -3.24 -6.99 -41.67
N ALA A 188 -4.09 -6.14 -41.08
CA ALA A 188 -5.08 -5.35 -41.81
C ALA A 188 -4.43 -4.35 -42.80
N PHE A 189 -3.25 -3.85 -42.49
CA PHE A 189 -2.55 -2.83 -43.26
C PHE A 189 -1.33 -3.37 -44.02
N ALA A 190 -1.19 -4.70 -44.14
CA ALA A 190 -0.04 -5.34 -44.76
C ALA A 190 0.19 -4.92 -46.22
N ALA A 191 -0.88 -4.63 -46.98
CA ALA A 191 -0.83 -4.23 -48.39
C ALA A 191 -0.94 -2.70 -48.60
N ILE A 192 -1.07 -1.89 -47.56
CA ILE A 192 -1.21 -0.44 -47.69
C ILE A 192 0.17 0.20 -47.81
N ALA A 193 0.47 0.72 -48.98
CA ALA A 193 1.76 1.38 -49.27
C ALA A 193 1.89 2.70 -48.52
N ALA A 194 3.08 2.95 -47.98
CA ALA A 194 3.47 4.17 -47.27
C ALA A 194 4.90 4.56 -47.61
N ILE A 195 5.30 5.75 -47.29
CA ILE A 195 6.69 6.22 -47.40
C ILE A 195 7.34 6.19 -46.03
N GLY A 196 8.39 5.37 -45.90
CA GLY A 196 9.29 5.39 -44.76
C GLY A 196 10.05 6.71 -44.73
N ARG A 197 10.32 7.23 -43.50
CA ARG A 197 11.04 8.49 -43.27
C ARG A 197 12.23 8.26 -42.39
N THR A 198 13.32 8.96 -42.69
CA THR A 198 14.52 9.08 -41.85
C THR A 198 14.86 10.56 -41.73
N GLU A 199 15.29 11.01 -40.57
CA GLU A 199 15.67 12.41 -40.32
C GLU A 199 14.60 13.43 -40.77
N GLY A 200 13.30 13.02 -40.65
CA GLY A 200 12.15 13.85 -41.08
C GLY A 200 11.92 13.91 -42.59
N MET A 201 12.74 13.24 -43.42
CA MET A 201 12.63 13.24 -44.89
C MET A 201 12.06 11.91 -45.44
N PRO A 202 11.38 11.94 -46.59
CA PRO A 202 11.03 10.73 -47.31
C PRO A 202 12.27 9.92 -47.67
N ALA A 203 12.21 8.60 -47.45
CA ALA A 203 13.32 7.68 -47.75
C ALA A 203 12.88 6.60 -48.76
N VAL A 204 12.33 5.49 -48.27
CA VAL A 204 11.98 4.32 -49.12
C VAL A 204 10.53 3.91 -48.94
N PRO A 205 9.93 3.25 -49.97
CA PRO A 205 8.62 2.65 -49.81
C PRO A 205 8.61 1.57 -48.72
N MET A 206 7.51 1.54 -47.97
CA MET A 206 7.21 0.48 -47.00
C MET A 206 5.71 0.29 -46.92
N THR A 207 5.22 -0.57 -46.06
CA THR A 207 3.79 -0.70 -45.79
C THR A 207 3.44 -0.15 -44.39
N LEU A 208 2.19 0.28 -44.21
CA LEU A 208 1.69 0.61 -42.89
C LEU A 208 1.73 -0.61 -41.96
N GLY A 209 1.47 -1.83 -42.49
CA GLY A 209 1.62 -3.05 -41.69
C GLY A 209 3.00 -3.20 -41.08
N GLN A 210 4.09 -2.91 -41.82
CA GLN A 210 5.45 -2.96 -41.28
C GLN A 210 5.67 -1.98 -40.10
N MET A 211 5.04 -0.79 -40.12
CA MET A 211 5.11 0.13 -39.01
C MET A 211 4.44 -0.44 -37.75
N PHE A 212 3.21 -0.97 -37.91
CA PHE A 212 2.49 -1.57 -36.79
C PHE A 212 3.18 -2.83 -36.26
N GLY A 213 3.82 -3.64 -37.14
CA GLY A 213 4.63 -4.80 -36.76
C GLY A 213 5.82 -4.38 -35.87
N ALA A 214 6.54 -3.30 -36.23
CA ALA A 214 7.63 -2.79 -35.42
C ALA A 214 7.17 -2.34 -34.03
N TRP A 215 6.00 -1.71 -33.93
CA TRP A 215 5.42 -1.33 -32.62
C TRP A 215 4.92 -2.56 -31.84
N ALA A 216 4.36 -3.57 -32.50
CA ALA A 216 3.98 -4.82 -31.85
C ALA A 216 5.19 -5.53 -31.24
N GLU A 217 6.33 -5.56 -31.93
CA GLU A 217 7.59 -6.09 -31.43
C GLU A 217 8.14 -5.28 -30.24
N ALA A 218 7.99 -3.96 -30.24
CA ALA A 218 8.36 -3.13 -29.10
C ALA A 218 7.51 -3.47 -27.87
N ALA A 219 6.18 -3.59 -28.03
CA ALA A 219 5.29 -3.98 -26.96
C ALA A 219 5.59 -5.41 -26.44
N ALA A 220 5.95 -6.35 -27.31
CA ALA A 220 6.38 -7.70 -26.94
C ALA A 220 7.64 -7.69 -26.07
N ARG A 221 8.63 -6.86 -26.41
CA ARG A 221 9.84 -6.70 -25.59
C ARG A 221 9.57 -6.09 -24.23
N ASP A 222 8.63 -5.13 -24.14
CA ASP A 222 8.24 -4.54 -22.87
C ASP A 222 7.47 -5.54 -21.99
N LEU A 223 6.59 -6.34 -22.57
CA LEU A 223 5.94 -7.47 -21.89
C LEU A 223 6.98 -8.44 -21.32
N TRP A 224 7.99 -8.82 -22.08
CA TRP A 224 9.06 -9.70 -21.59
C TRP A 224 9.86 -9.07 -20.45
N ARG A 225 10.16 -7.77 -20.51
CA ARG A 225 10.83 -7.04 -19.42
C ARG A 225 10.04 -7.04 -18.12
N THR A 226 8.70 -6.92 -18.18
CA THR A 226 7.87 -6.94 -16.96
C THR A 226 8.00 -8.28 -16.22
N PHE A 227 8.06 -9.41 -16.92
CA PHE A 227 8.31 -10.71 -16.28
C PHE A 227 9.67 -10.77 -15.59
N LYS A 228 10.70 -10.22 -16.20
CA LYS A 228 12.06 -10.18 -15.60
C LYS A 228 12.14 -9.25 -14.39
N CYS A 229 11.37 -8.17 -14.39
CA CYS A 229 11.24 -7.30 -13.21
C CYS A 229 10.56 -8.04 -12.05
N GLU A 230 9.48 -8.79 -12.30
CA GLU A 230 8.79 -9.55 -11.26
C GLU A 230 9.72 -10.55 -10.55
N GLU A 231 10.54 -11.30 -11.29
CA GLU A 231 11.53 -12.23 -10.71
C GLU A 231 12.45 -11.54 -9.69
N ARG A 232 12.93 -10.33 -10.03
CA ARG A 232 13.83 -9.57 -9.15
C ARG A 232 13.13 -9.04 -7.90
N LEU A 233 11.87 -8.68 -8.00
CA LEU A 233 11.09 -8.17 -6.89
C LEU A 233 10.69 -9.26 -5.89
N ARG A 234 10.74 -10.54 -6.25
CA ARG A 234 10.36 -11.65 -5.37
C ARG A 234 11.33 -11.87 -4.22
N VAL A 235 12.54 -11.38 -4.32
CA VAL A 235 13.52 -11.46 -3.23
C VAL A 235 13.24 -10.33 -2.23
N VAL A 236 12.89 -10.70 -1.01
CA VAL A 236 12.54 -9.78 0.08
C VAL A 236 13.50 -9.94 1.26
N ASN A 237 13.53 -8.95 2.13
CA ASN A 237 14.33 -8.94 3.35
C ASN A 237 13.49 -9.15 4.62
N LEU A 238 12.28 -9.68 4.49
CA LEU A 238 11.40 -9.99 5.61
C LEU A 238 12.09 -10.97 6.57
N GLY A 239 11.98 -10.70 7.87
CA GLY A 239 12.69 -11.42 8.92
C GLY A 239 14.09 -10.89 9.23
N GLY A 240 14.64 -9.98 8.40
CA GLY A 240 15.92 -9.33 8.66
C GLY A 240 15.89 -8.32 9.80
N THR A 241 14.70 -7.91 10.22
CA THR A 241 14.46 -6.88 11.26
C THR A 241 15.15 -5.55 10.94
N ALA A 242 15.74 -4.87 11.92
CA ALA A 242 16.24 -3.49 11.76
C ALA A 242 17.42 -3.35 10.79
N VAL A 243 18.35 -4.32 10.79
CA VAL A 243 19.64 -4.22 10.05
C VAL A 243 19.99 -5.48 9.26
N GLY A 244 19.05 -6.37 9.07
CA GLY A 244 19.24 -7.57 8.24
C GLY A 244 19.85 -8.79 8.94
N ASN A 245 20.02 -8.75 10.25
CA ASN A 245 20.61 -9.83 11.05
C ASN A 245 19.61 -10.66 11.85
N GLY A 246 18.30 -10.30 11.78
CA GLY A 246 17.25 -11.00 12.51
C GLY A 246 17.25 -10.79 14.02
N LEU A 247 18.04 -9.85 14.54
CA LEU A 247 18.03 -9.54 15.97
C LEU A 247 16.65 -9.02 16.39
N ALA A 248 16.17 -9.42 17.56
CA ALA A 248 14.85 -9.16 18.12
C ALA A 248 13.70 -9.98 17.48
N ALA A 249 14.01 -10.98 16.65
CA ALA A 249 13.08 -12.04 16.27
C ALA A 249 13.57 -13.40 16.78
N PRO A 250 12.67 -14.35 17.13
CA PRO A 250 13.06 -15.72 17.46
C PRO A 250 13.74 -16.38 16.26
N ARG A 251 14.48 -17.47 16.50
CA ARG A 251 15.21 -18.20 15.45
C ARG A 251 14.44 -19.38 14.88
N ASP A 252 13.36 -19.75 15.50
CA ASP A 252 12.46 -20.87 15.26
C ASP A 252 11.20 -20.47 14.49
#